data_40c0901db4764788e308a508f6c9d674
#
_entry.id   40c0901db4764788e308a508f6c9d674
#
_cell.length_a   1.000
_cell.length_b   1.000
_cell.length_c   1.000
_cell.angle_alpha   90.00
_cell.angle_beta   90.00
_cell.angle_gamma   90.00
#
_symmetry.space_group_name_H-M   'P 1'
#
loop_
_entity.id
_entity.type
_entity.pdbx_description
1 polymer ?
#
loop_
_entity_poly.entity_id
_entity_poly.type
_entity_poly.pdbx_seq_one_letter_code
_entity_poly.pdbx_strand_id
1 'polypeptide(L)'
;MKSLTLFAICCLISLSASAQSQNEPTRKGFVFGFSSGIANSHIKFPSKKQNNTNFALNWKVGYMLNPKLALLINGAVSVYEYDLSDRKRLRDFGGVFTSAQYFMTDKFWVLGGVGIGTDAPVFYDIKPENTVETKYYSGLGLVSSVGYEIYRKNNFALDLQARINYTTVNLPLGKTNGFTTAFLVGINFY
;
A
#
# COMPACT_ATOMS: atom_id res chain seq x y z
N MET A 1 14.69 -26.50 10.20
CA MET A 1 14.02 -25.32 9.62
C MET A 1 14.33 -24.00 10.36
N LYS A 2 14.62 -23.98 11.65
CA LYS A 2 14.93 -22.75 12.42
C LYS A 2 16.28 -22.09 12.06
N SER A 3 17.26 -22.85 11.57
CA SER A 3 18.59 -22.30 11.21
C SER A 3 18.62 -21.57 9.86
N LEU A 4 17.73 -21.93 8.93
CA LEU A 4 17.67 -21.31 7.61
C LEU A 4 17.09 -19.89 7.65
N THR A 5 16.11 -19.66 8.54
CA THR A 5 15.50 -18.35 8.80
C THR A 5 16.49 -17.37 9.45
N LEU A 6 17.33 -17.86 10.36
CA LEU A 6 18.34 -17.03 11.02
C LEU A 6 19.44 -16.60 10.04
N PHE A 7 19.83 -17.49 9.13
CA PHE A 7 20.83 -17.20 8.08
C PHE A 7 20.33 -16.15 7.06
N ALA A 8 19.04 -16.23 6.67
CA ALA A 8 18.41 -15.24 5.78
C ALA A 8 18.35 -13.85 6.43
N ILE A 9 18.06 -13.76 7.73
CA ILE A 9 18.03 -12.49 8.47
C ILE A 9 19.45 -11.91 8.59
N CYS A 10 20.47 -12.71 8.86
CA CYS A 10 21.85 -12.26 8.92
C CYS A 10 22.39 -11.79 7.57
N CYS A 11 22.01 -12.42 6.45
CA CYS A 11 22.38 -11.96 5.10
C CYS A 11 21.73 -10.62 4.73
N LEU A 12 20.51 -10.36 5.19
CA LEU A 12 19.83 -9.06 4.98
C LEU A 12 20.49 -7.92 5.78
N ILE A 13 21.06 -8.22 6.95
CA ILE A 13 21.74 -7.24 7.80
C ILE A 13 23.15 -6.92 7.25
N SER A 14 23.85 -7.88 6.66
CA SER A 14 25.21 -7.69 6.13
C SER A 14 25.23 -6.89 4.82
N LEU A 15 24.16 -6.84 4.05
CA LEU A 15 24.04 -6.00 2.85
C LEU A 15 23.94 -4.50 3.16
N SER A 16 23.64 -4.14 4.41
CA SER A 16 23.51 -2.75 4.84
C SER A 16 24.85 -2.04 5.12
N ALA A 17 25.94 -2.76 5.24
CA ALA A 17 27.22 -2.21 5.71
C ALA A 17 28.11 -1.59 4.61
N SER A 18 27.76 -1.70 3.34
CA SER A 18 28.67 -1.34 2.23
C SER A 18 28.32 -0.05 1.48
N ALA A 19 27.38 0.76 1.96
CA ALA A 19 26.91 1.96 1.26
C ALA A 19 27.07 3.25 2.07
N GLN A 20 28.29 3.53 2.55
CA GLN A 20 28.65 4.87 2.97
C GLN A 20 29.12 5.67 1.75
N SER A 21 28.18 6.20 0.98
CA SER A 21 28.44 7.27 0.02
C SER A 21 28.17 8.62 0.67
N GLN A 22 29.15 9.50 0.64
CA GLN A 22 29.22 10.80 1.34
C GLN A 22 28.33 11.90 0.78
N ASN A 23 27.19 11.61 0.20
CA ASN A 23 26.21 12.64 -0.14
C ASN A 23 24.94 12.41 0.67
N GLU A 24 24.71 13.22 1.68
CA GLU A 24 23.44 13.24 2.39
C GLU A 24 22.29 13.35 1.40
N PRO A 25 21.27 12.50 1.54
CA PRO A 25 20.12 12.54 0.63
C PRO A 25 19.42 13.88 0.74
N THR A 26 19.40 14.65 -0.33
CA THR A 26 18.72 15.96 -0.41
C THR A 26 17.21 15.81 -0.56
N ARG A 27 16.57 14.95 0.26
CA ARG A 27 15.10 14.88 0.32
C ARG A 27 14.58 16.08 1.06
N LYS A 28 13.87 16.98 0.38
CA LYS A 28 13.29 18.18 0.99
C LYS A 28 12.09 18.69 0.18
N GLY A 29 11.15 19.32 0.87
CA GLY A 29 10.01 19.94 0.21
C GLY A 29 8.90 18.95 -0.10
N PHE A 30 8.22 19.15 -1.22
CA PHE A 30 7.08 18.33 -1.61
C PHE A 30 7.52 16.92 -2.03
N VAL A 31 6.71 15.95 -1.60
CA VAL A 31 6.85 14.55 -2.00
C VAL A 31 5.66 14.18 -2.87
N PHE A 32 5.95 13.60 -4.01
CA PHE A 32 4.97 12.96 -4.87
C PHE A 32 5.47 11.57 -5.25
N GLY A 33 4.60 10.56 -5.19
CA GLY A 33 4.96 9.20 -5.57
C GLY A 33 3.78 8.43 -6.13
N PHE A 34 4.10 7.52 -7.03
CA PHE A 34 3.16 6.57 -7.62
C PHE A 34 3.81 5.20 -7.67
N SER A 35 3.05 4.16 -7.37
CA SER A 35 3.54 2.78 -7.48
C SER A 35 2.45 1.84 -7.95
N SER A 36 2.86 0.78 -8.64
CA SER A 36 1.98 -0.26 -9.15
C SER A 36 2.59 -1.64 -8.97
N GLY A 37 1.75 -2.66 -8.96
CA GLY A 37 2.17 -4.04 -8.80
C GLY A 37 1.02 -4.99 -8.59
N ILE A 38 1.28 -6.02 -7.80
CA ILE A 38 0.30 -7.07 -7.50
C ILE A 38 -0.04 -7.05 -6.01
N ALA A 39 -1.31 -7.32 -5.70
CA ALA A 39 -1.77 -7.49 -4.33
C ALA A 39 -2.55 -8.79 -4.17
N ASN A 40 -2.42 -9.38 -3.00
CA ASN A 40 -3.28 -10.45 -2.53
C ASN A 40 -4.18 -9.91 -1.43
N SER A 41 -5.50 -9.99 -1.65
CA SER A 41 -6.54 -9.50 -0.73
C SER A 41 -7.26 -10.66 -0.07
N HIS A 42 -7.19 -10.73 1.26
CA HIS A 42 -7.94 -11.65 2.10
C HIS A 42 -9.10 -10.92 2.74
N ILE A 43 -10.30 -11.07 2.21
CA ILE A 43 -11.50 -10.35 2.63
C ILE A 43 -12.46 -11.32 3.32
N LYS A 44 -12.89 -10.96 4.53
CA LYS A 44 -13.89 -11.68 5.32
C LYS A 44 -15.21 -10.93 5.29
N PHE A 45 -16.14 -11.45 4.50
CA PHE A 45 -17.54 -11.08 4.52
C PHE A 45 -18.29 -11.83 5.62
N PRO A 46 -19.51 -11.41 6.03
CA PRO A 46 -20.30 -12.13 7.01
C PRO A 46 -20.61 -13.59 6.62
N SER A 47 -20.84 -13.83 5.34
CA SER A 47 -21.22 -15.15 4.80
C SER A 47 -20.08 -15.98 4.24
N LYS A 48 -18.94 -15.34 3.87
CA LYS A 48 -17.88 -15.97 3.07
C LYS A 48 -16.51 -15.31 3.30
N LYS A 49 -15.45 -16.07 3.10
CA LYS A 49 -14.09 -15.52 2.98
C LYS A 49 -13.65 -15.61 1.52
N GLN A 50 -13.07 -14.54 1.01
CA GLN A 50 -12.48 -14.49 -0.32
C GLN A 50 -11.00 -14.20 -0.26
N ASN A 51 -10.28 -14.80 -1.19
CA ASN A 51 -8.86 -14.56 -1.42
C ASN A 51 -8.65 -14.29 -2.91
N ASN A 52 -8.16 -13.11 -3.25
CA ASN A 52 -7.96 -12.68 -4.62
C ASN A 52 -6.57 -12.08 -4.79
N THR A 53 -5.90 -12.48 -5.86
CA THR A 53 -4.65 -11.86 -6.30
C THR A 53 -4.93 -11.07 -7.57
N ASN A 54 -4.64 -9.77 -7.55
CA ASN A 54 -4.92 -8.89 -8.67
C ASN A 54 -4.00 -7.65 -8.63
N PHE A 55 -4.25 -6.73 -9.52
CA PHE A 55 -3.52 -5.49 -9.66
C PHE A 55 -3.68 -4.56 -8.43
N ALA A 56 -2.61 -3.84 -8.11
CA ALA A 56 -2.59 -2.85 -7.06
C ALA A 56 -1.93 -1.55 -7.53
N LEU A 57 -2.49 -0.45 -7.05
CA LEU A 57 -1.95 0.90 -7.23
C LEU A 57 -1.75 1.57 -5.87
N ASN A 58 -0.80 2.48 -5.83
CA ASN A 58 -0.63 3.38 -4.70
C ASN A 58 -0.14 4.75 -5.21
N TRP A 59 -0.65 5.81 -4.61
CA TRP A 59 -0.16 7.16 -4.79
C TRP A 59 0.12 7.79 -3.44
N LYS A 60 1.03 8.73 -3.40
CA LYS A 60 1.32 9.49 -2.19
C LYS A 60 1.68 10.94 -2.54
N VAL A 61 1.26 11.85 -1.69
CA VAL A 61 1.61 13.26 -1.76
C VAL A 61 1.84 13.77 -0.34
N GLY A 62 2.79 14.68 -0.17
CA GLY A 62 3.06 15.26 1.14
C GLY A 62 4.29 16.13 1.17
N TYR A 63 4.92 16.18 2.33
CA TYR A 63 6.03 17.09 2.57
C TYR A 63 7.11 16.44 3.46
N MET A 64 8.37 16.64 3.09
CA MET A 64 9.52 16.26 3.90
C MET A 64 9.69 17.29 5.05
N LEU A 65 9.50 16.86 6.28
CA LEU A 65 9.77 17.68 7.47
C LEU A 65 11.28 17.83 7.71
N ASN A 66 12.02 16.79 7.39
CA ASN A 66 13.48 16.75 7.39
C ASN A 66 13.95 15.66 6.41
N PRO A 67 15.26 15.49 6.12
CA PRO A 67 15.72 14.51 5.14
C PRO A 67 15.31 13.04 5.40
N LYS A 68 14.85 12.73 6.61
CA LYS A 68 14.47 11.37 7.03
C LYS A 68 12.99 11.17 7.28
N LEU A 69 12.19 12.24 7.44
CA LEU A 69 10.79 12.14 7.83
C LEU A 69 9.89 12.93 6.88
N ALA A 70 8.90 12.26 6.30
CA ALA A 70 7.83 12.87 5.53
C ALA A 70 6.47 12.64 6.19
N LEU A 71 5.59 13.64 6.12
CA LEU A 71 4.16 13.48 6.36
C LEU A 71 3.43 13.42 5.02
N LEU A 72 2.58 12.42 4.86
CA LEU A 72 1.98 12.05 3.58
C LEU A 72 0.48 11.84 3.73
N ILE A 73 -0.24 12.13 2.66
CA ILE A 73 -1.52 11.52 2.35
C ILE A 73 -1.24 10.50 1.25
N ASN A 74 -1.67 9.26 1.44
CA ASN A 74 -1.50 8.22 0.45
C ASN A 74 -2.80 7.45 0.22
N GLY A 75 -3.05 7.09 -1.04
CA GLY A 75 -4.13 6.22 -1.45
C GLY A 75 -3.60 4.85 -1.84
N ALA A 76 -4.30 3.83 -1.42
CA ALA A 76 -4.01 2.45 -1.76
C ALA A 76 -5.23 1.82 -2.43
N VAL A 77 -5.02 1.26 -3.61
CA VAL A 77 -6.02 0.56 -4.42
C VAL A 77 -5.58 -0.89 -4.56
N SER A 78 -6.47 -1.82 -4.25
CA SER A 78 -6.22 -3.25 -4.44
C SER A 78 -7.47 -3.89 -5.03
N VAL A 79 -7.40 -4.20 -6.31
CA VAL A 79 -8.54 -4.74 -7.05
C VAL A 79 -8.84 -6.16 -6.60
N TYR A 80 -10.11 -6.49 -6.48
CA TYR A 80 -10.59 -7.85 -6.23
C TYR A 80 -11.90 -8.12 -6.99
N GLU A 81 -12.21 -9.38 -7.21
CA GLU A 81 -13.47 -9.80 -7.82
C GLU A 81 -14.49 -10.04 -6.71
N TYR A 82 -15.57 -9.24 -6.68
CA TYR A 82 -16.68 -9.41 -5.76
C TYR A 82 -17.58 -10.54 -6.25
N ASP A 83 -17.69 -11.60 -5.45
CA ASP A 83 -18.33 -12.88 -5.82
C ASP A 83 -19.43 -13.26 -4.79
N LEU A 84 -20.25 -12.27 -4.39
CA LEU A 84 -21.38 -12.46 -3.46
C LEU A 84 -22.73 -12.21 -4.12
N SER A 85 -22.76 -11.90 -5.40
CA SER A 85 -23.95 -11.72 -6.20
C SER A 85 -23.90 -12.63 -7.44
N ASP A 86 -25.02 -12.73 -8.15
CA ASP A 86 -25.09 -13.50 -9.41
C ASP A 86 -24.20 -12.92 -10.53
N ARG A 87 -23.64 -11.73 -10.31
CA ARG A 87 -22.77 -11.05 -11.28
C ARG A 87 -21.42 -10.74 -10.63
N LYS A 88 -20.37 -11.24 -11.22
CA LYS A 88 -19.00 -10.88 -10.85
C LYS A 88 -18.72 -9.43 -11.17
N ARG A 89 -18.14 -8.69 -10.21
CA ARG A 89 -17.78 -7.29 -10.32
C ARG A 89 -16.38 -7.05 -9.80
N LEU A 90 -15.65 -6.16 -10.44
CA LEU A 90 -14.37 -5.70 -9.94
C LEU A 90 -14.59 -4.54 -8.95
N ARG A 91 -14.06 -4.73 -7.76
CA ARG A 91 -14.09 -3.73 -6.68
C ARG A 91 -12.67 -3.46 -6.19
N ASP A 92 -12.51 -2.32 -5.55
CA ASP A 92 -11.28 -1.93 -4.87
C ASP A 92 -11.47 -2.08 -3.35
N PHE A 93 -10.54 -2.76 -2.72
CA PHE A 93 -10.44 -2.86 -1.27
C PHE A 93 -9.17 -2.16 -0.81
N GLY A 94 -9.30 -0.90 -0.45
CA GLY A 94 -8.16 -0.04 -0.18
C GLY A 94 -8.49 1.11 0.76
N GLY A 95 -8.07 2.33 0.41
CA GLY A 95 -8.38 3.51 1.22
C GLY A 95 -7.46 4.70 0.99
N VAL A 96 -7.73 5.76 1.76
CA VAL A 96 -6.91 6.97 1.84
C VAL A 96 -6.44 7.16 3.28
N PHE A 97 -5.15 7.38 3.46
CA PHE A 97 -4.48 7.37 4.76
C PHE A 97 -3.64 8.61 4.96
N THR A 98 -3.68 9.17 6.16
CA THR A 98 -2.63 10.05 6.66
C THR A 98 -1.52 9.19 7.23
N SER A 99 -0.28 9.41 6.80
CA SER A 99 0.83 8.54 7.13
C SER A 99 2.13 9.31 7.35
N ALA A 100 3.03 8.68 8.10
CA ALA A 100 4.41 9.12 8.25
C ALA A 100 5.32 8.10 7.56
N GLN A 101 6.24 8.59 6.73
CA GLN A 101 7.31 7.80 6.11
C GLN A 101 8.64 8.19 6.73
N TYR A 102 9.37 7.22 7.27
CA TYR A 102 10.67 7.43 7.90
C TYR A 102 11.77 6.65 7.17
N PHE A 103 12.84 7.34 6.78
CA PHE A 103 14.03 6.75 6.18
C PHE A 103 14.99 6.29 7.27
N MET A 104 15.05 4.97 7.49
CA MET A 104 15.97 4.36 8.46
C MET A 104 17.43 4.42 7.98
N THR A 105 17.62 4.32 6.67
CA THR A 105 18.90 4.49 5.98
C THR A 105 18.71 5.38 4.76
N ASP A 106 19.76 5.63 3.99
CA ASP A 106 19.66 6.40 2.75
C ASP A 106 18.78 5.77 1.67
N LYS A 107 18.52 4.48 1.77
CA LYS A 107 17.72 3.75 0.77
C LYS A 107 16.50 3.05 1.35
N PHE A 108 16.55 2.67 2.63
CA PHE A 108 15.47 1.90 3.26
C PHE A 108 14.56 2.80 4.06
N TRP A 109 13.26 2.67 3.81
CA TRP A 109 12.22 3.43 4.51
C TRP A 109 11.07 2.54 5.01
N VAL A 110 10.42 3.03 6.02
CA VAL A 110 9.17 2.46 6.57
C VAL A 110 8.08 3.51 6.54
N LEU A 111 6.84 3.07 6.41
CA LEU A 111 5.67 3.95 6.43
C LEU A 111 4.59 3.32 7.30
N GLY A 112 3.92 4.14 8.08
CA GLY A 112 2.73 3.77 8.85
C GLY A 112 1.68 4.86 8.75
N GLY A 113 0.40 4.46 8.69
CA GLY A 113 -0.69 5.41 8.57
C GLY A 113 -2.04 4.84 8.97
N VAL A 114 -2.97 5.76 9.22
CA VAL A 114 -4.37 5.51 9.55
C VAL A 114 -5.26 6.41 8.70
N GLY A 115 -6.45 5.95 8.36
CA GLY A 115 -7.35 6.72 7.53
C GLY A 115 -8.67 6.05 7.25
N ILE A 116 -9.25 6.42 6.12
CA ILE A 116 -10.54 5.89 5.66
C ILE A 116 -10.27 4.70 4.75
N GLY A 117 -10.63 3.52 5.23
CA GLY A 117 -10.69 2.32 4.41
C GLY A 117 -11.92 2.36 3.50
N THR A 118 -11.79 1.84 2.29
CA THR A 118 -12.84 1.83 1.28
C THR A 118 -13.04 0.45 0.69
N ASP A 119 -14.28 0.15 0.35
CA ASP A 119 -14.67 -0.91 -0.57
C ASP A 119 -15.58 -0.26 -1.63
N ALA A 120 -15.07 -0.15 -2.84
CA ALA A 120 -15.66 0.67 -3.89
C ALA A 120 -15.64 -0.05 -5.25
N PRO A 121 -16.58 0.23 -6.16
CA PRO A 121 -16.49 -0.26 -7.52
C PRO A 121 -15.27 0.35 -8.22
N VAL A 122 -14.57 -0.45 -9.00
CA VAL A 122 -13.48 0.08 -9.83
C VAL A 122 -14.09 0.95 -10.92
N PHE A 123 -13.51 2.13 -11.17
CA PHE A 123 -14.10 3.18 -12.03
C PHE A 123 -14.46 2.72 -13.45
N TYR A 124 -13.75 1.72 -13.98
CA TYR A 124 -14.06 1.16 -15.31
C TYR A 124 -15.14 0.05 -15.29
N ASP A 125 -15.60 -0.37 -14.10
CA ASP A 125 -16.69 -1.35 -13.93
C ASP A 125 -17.94 -0.73 -13.31
N ILE A 126 -18.03 0.60 -13.28
CA ILE A 126 -19.20 1.33 -12.79
C ILE A 126 -20.32 1.20 -13.83
N LYS A 127 -21.48 0.70 -13.39
CA LYS A 127 -22.71 0.64 -14.19
C LYS A 127 -23.82 1.41 -13.47
N PRO A 128 -24.79 1.96 -14.21
CA PRO A 128 -25.85 2.81 -13.67
C PRO A 128 -26.89 2.06 -12.83
N GLU A 129 -26.60 0.89 -12.33
CA GLU A 129 -27.46 0.10 -11.49
C GLU A 129 -27.24 0.44 -10.02
N ASN A 130 -28.27 0.75 -9.26
CA ASN A 130 -28.19 1.06 -7.84
C ASN A 130 -28.19 -0.23 -6.99
N THR A 131 -27.18 -1.07 -7.19
CA THR A 131 -27.00 -2.34 -6.48
C THR A 131 -25.89 -2.23 -5.43
N VAL A 132 -25.75 -3.24 -4.56
CA VAL A 132 -24.66 -3.29 -3.55
C VAL A 132 -23.30 -3.16 -4.22
N GLU A 133 -23.13 -3.77 -5.38
CA GLU A 133 -21.87 -3.82 -6.12
C GLU A 133 -21.43 -2.47 -6.69
N THR A 134 -22.36 -1.53 -6.87
CA THR A 134 -22.09 -0.20 -7.44
C THR A 134 -21.94 0.90 -6.41
N LYS A 135 -22.16 0.61 -5.12
CA LYS A 135 -22.06 1.58 -4.03
C LYS A 135 -20.65 1.62 -3.44
N TYR A 136 -20.30 2.80 -2.93
CA TYR A 136 -19.10 3.03 -2.13
C TYR A 136 -19.39 2.77 -0.66
N TYR A 137 -18.53 2.02 -0.02
CA TYR A 137 -18.56 1.78 1.43
C TYR A 137 -17.26 2.23 2.04
N SER A 138 -17.33 2.81 3.23
CA SER A 138 -16.16 3.31 3.94
C SER A 138 -16.13 2.84 5.39
N GLY A 139 -14.96 2.92 5.98
CA GLY A 139 -14.74 2.59 7.38
C GLY A 139 -13.33 2.91 7.81
N LEU A 140 -12.82 2.21 8.82
CA LEU A 140 -11.46 2.40 9.30
C LEU A 140 -10.46 1.66 8.41
N GLY A 141 -9.34 2.31 8.10
CA GLY A 141 -8.22 1.70 7.41
C GLY A 141 -6.89 1.98 8.11
N LEU A 142 -6.01 1.01 8.05
CA LEU A 142 -4.62 1.09 8.50
C LEU A 142 -3.70 0.69 7.35
N VAL A 143 -2.55 1.33 7.24
CA VAL A 143 -1.53 1.00 6.25
C VAL A 143 -0.16 0.91 6.90
N SER A 144 0.62 -0.07 6.48
CA SER A 144 2.04 -0.19 6.78
C SER A 144 2.78 -0.60 5.52
N SER A 145 3.94 0.01 5.29
CA SER A 145 4.79 -0.32 4.14
C SER A 145 6.25 -0.24 4.50
N VAL A 146 7.03 -1.02 3.80
CA VAL A 146 8.49 -0.90 3.76
C VAL A 146 8.91 -0.75 2.31
N GLY A 147 9.99 -0.02 2.07
CA GLY A 147 10.50 0.15 0.72
C GLY A 147 12.01 0.35 0.68
N TYR A 148 12.57 0.01 -0.46
CA TYR A 148 13.98 0.13 -0.73
C TYR A 148 14.20 0.86 -2.06
N GLU A 149 14.88 2.01 -2.03
CA GLU A 149 15.25 2.77 -3.22
C GLU A 149 16.38 2.04 -3.97
N ILE A 150 16.03 1.44 -5.10
CA ILE A 150 16.99 0.72 -5.97
C ILE A 150 17.79 1.67 -6.87
N TYR A 151 17.18 2.82 -7.21
CA TYR A 151 17.82 3.87 -7.98
C TYR A 151 17.42 5.24 -7.44
N ARG A 152 18.37 6.17 -7.43
CA ARG A 152 18.13 7.56 -7.05
C ARG A 152 19.04 8.50 -7.82
N LYS A 153 18.47 9.57 -8.35
CA LYS A 153 19.20 10.66 -9.00
C LYS A 153 18.48 11.98 -8.75
N ASN A 154 19.16 12.91 -8.14
CA ASN A 154 18.58 14.21 -7.73
C ASN A 154 17.30 14.01 -6.88
N ASN A 155 16.17 14.53 -7.35
CA ASN A 155 14.87 14.46 -6.70
C ASN A 155 14.06 13.22 -7.11
N PHE A 156 14.56 12.38 -8.01
CA PHE A 156 13.87 11.19 -8.50
C PHE A 156 14.42 9.94 -7.83
N ALA A 157 13.52 9.04 -7.42
CA ALA A 157 13.86 7.72 -6.92
C ALA A 157 12.94 6.64 -7.50
N LEU A 158 13.50 5.45 -7.73
CA LEU A 158 12.78 4.22 -8.06
C LEU A 158 12.92 3.29 -6.85
N ASP A 159 11.82 2.73 -6.38
CA ASP A 159 11.84 1.83 -5.23
C ASP A 159 11.03 0.54 -5.44
N LEU A 160 11.37 -0.46 -4.64
CA LEU A 160 10.58 -1.67 -4.43
C LEU A 160 9.90 -1.56 -3.08
N GLN A 161 8.60 -1.91 -3.03
CA GLN A 161 7.78 -1.75 -1.83
C GLN A 161 7.07 -3.06 -1.49
N ALA A 162 7.00 -3.36 -0.18
CA ALA A 162 6.04 -4.31 0.37
C ALA A 162 5.07 -3.54 1.26
N ARG A 163 3.76 -3.77 1.07
CA ARG A 163 2.69 -3.05 1.76
C ARG A 163 1.68 -4.01 2.35
N ILE A 164 1.19 -3.69 3.52
CA ILE A 164 0.05 -4.34 4.15
C ILE A 164 -0.98 -3.27 4.49
N ASN A 165 -2.22 -3.48 4.04
CA ASN A 165 -3.38 -2.68 4.46
C ASN A 165 -4.31 -3.55 5.29
N TYR A 166 -4.89 -2.99 6.33
CA TYR A 166 -6.07 -3.50 6.99
C TYR A 166 -7.22 -2.54 6.77
N THR A 167 -8.36 -3.05 6.32
CA THR A 167 -9.54 -2.24 6.05
C THR A 167 -10.76 -2.91 6.67
N THR A 168 -11.62 -2.12 7.30
CA THR A 168 -12.93 -2.57 7.78
C THR A 168 -14.00 -1.62 7.29
N VAL A 169 -15.06 -2.16 6.70
CA VAL A 169 -16.19 -1.42 6.14
C VAL A 169 -17.51 -2.07 6.55
N ASN A 170 -18.59 -1.30 6.55
CA ASN A 170 -19.92 -1.81 6.80
C ASN A 170 -20.71 -1.91 5.48
N LEU A 171 -20.84 -3.12 4.96
CA LEU A 171 -21.74 -3.40 3.84
C LEU A 171 -23.18 -3.66 4.33
N PRO A 172 -24.19 -3.61 3.46
CA PRO A 172 -25.57 -3.97 3.82
C PRO A 172 -25.70 -5.40 4.39
N LEU A 173 -24.83 -6.30 3.96
CA LEU A 173 -24.76 -7.68 4.45
C LEU A 173 -24.07 -7.81 5.82
N GLY A 174 -23.53 -6.71 6.37
CA GLY A 174 -22.82 -6.66 7.64
C GLY A 174 -21.37 -6.21 7.54
N LYS A 175 -20.68 -6.25 8.68
CA LYS A 175 -19.30 -5.82 8.81
C LYS A 175 -18.36 -6.72 8.01
N THR A 176 -17.59 -6.10 7.11
CA THR A 176 -16.57 -6.74 6.30
C THR A 176 -15.20 -6.20 6.70
N ASN A 177 -14.23 -7.07 6.82
CA ASN A 177 -12.84 -6.68 7.08
C ASN A 177 -11.87 -7.53 6.26
N GLY A 178 -10.68 -7.02 6.07
CA GLY A 178 -9.67 -7.76 5.33
C GLY A 178 -8.28 -7.17 5.43
N PHE A 179 -7.34 -7.99 5.02
CA PHE A 179 -5.96 -7.62 4.82
C PHE A 179 -5.61 -7.70 3.35
N THR A 180 -4.86 -6.72 2.87
CA THR A 180 -4.26 -6.74 1.55
C THR A 180 -2.75 -6.65 1.70
N THR A 181 -2.04 -7.61 1.11
CA THR A 181 -0.58 -7.59 1.00
C THR A 181 -0.21 -7.28 -0.45
N ALA A 182 0.68 -6.32 -0.69
CA ALA A 182 1.08 -5.92 -2.03
C ALA A 182 2.60 -5.83 -2.18
N PHE A 183 3.08 -6.19 -3.38
CA PHE A 183 4.44 -5.92 -3.84
C PHE A 183 4.37 -4.94 -5.01
N LEU A 184 5.08 -3.83 -4.90
CA LEU A 184 4.94 -2.69 -5.80
C LEU A 184 6.32 -2.20 -6.26
N VAL A 185 6.35 -1.69 -7.48
CA VAL A 185 7.43 -0.86 -7.99
C VAL A 185 6.94 0.58 -7.98
N GLY A 186 7.72 1.48 -7.43
CA GLY A 186 7.33 2.88 -7.24
C GLY A 186 8.33 3.86 -7.82
N ILE A 187 7.80 5.01 -8.24
CA ILE A 187 8.54 6.21 -8.59
C ILE A 187 8.21 7.30 -7.57
N ASN A 188 9.23 8.03 -7.14
CA ASN A 188 9.07 9.09 -6.14
C ASN A 188 9.84 10.32 -6.59
N PHE A 189 9.28 11.48 -6.24
CA PHE A 189 9.90 12.80 -6.38
C PHE A 189 9.91 13.47 -5.00
N TYR A 190 11.07 14.06 -4.66
CA TYR A 190 11.34 14.71 -3.37
C TYR A 190 11.75 16.15 -3.56
#